data_593417a9fb572927b266202a0e65874f
#
_entry.id   593417a9fb572927b266202a0e65874f
#
_cell.length_a   1.000
_cell.length_b   1.000
_cell.length_c   1.000
_cell.angle_alpha   90.00
_cell.angle_beta   90.00
_cell.angle_gamma   90.00
#
_symmetry.space_group_name_H-M   'P 1'
#
loop_
_entity.id
_entity.type
_entity.pdbx_description
1 polymer ?
#
loop_
_entity_poly.entity_id
_entity_poly.type
_entity_poly.pdbx_seq_one_letter_code
_entity_poly.pdbx_strand_id
1 'polypeptide(L)'
;TILSKNAALNWGEFRINIVDTPGHSDFGGEVERILSMVDSVLLLVDAVEGPMPQTRYVTSKAFENGLRPIVMVNKIDRDASRPDWVVDQVFELFDQLGATEEQLDFPVVYGSAIQGIAGPDPDELHGDLTYLLDVIVNHVPAPEVSLDGLLQMQITSLAYDQYVGVLGVGRVKRGVINAGETIFTVSDEGKQKKGKILQVMSYAGLE
;
A
#
# COMPACT_ATOMS: atom_id res chain seq x y z
N THR A 1 14.18 -2.69 4.21
CA THR A 1 13.93 -1.31 3.71
C THR A 1 13.77 -0.40 4.91
N ILE A 2 14.56 0.66 4.99
CA ILE A 2 14.51 1.63 6.10
C ILE A 2 13.49 2.73 5.80
N LEU A 3 13.36 3.09 4.51
CA LEU A 3 12.39 4.08 4.02
C LEU A 3 11.43 3.41 3.05
N SER A 4 10.19 3.91 3.00
CA SER A 4 9.19 3.47 2.02
C SER A 4 9.68 3.72 0.60
N LYS A 5 9.37 2.78 -0.28
CA LYS A 5 9.62 2.92 -1.71
C LYS A 5 8.29 3.05 -2.44
N ASN A 6 8.24 3.98 -3.37
CA ASN A 6 7.07 4.18 -4.18
C ASN A 6 7.33 3.66 -5.59
N ALA A 7 6.32 3.02 -6.17
CA ALA A 7 6.32 2.55 -7.54
C ALA A 7 4.94 2.75 -8.14
N ALA A 8 4.84 2.74 -9.46
CA ALA A 8 3.56 2.75 -10.14
C ALA A 8 3.61 1.88 -11.39
N LEU A 9 2.52 1.20 -11.68
CA LEU A 9 2.33 0.43 -12.90
C LEU A 9 0.95 0.70 -13.49
N ASN A 10 0.80 0.47 -14.78
CA ASN A 10 -0.49 0.51 -15.45
C ASN A 10 -0.95 -0.92 -15.71
N TRP A 11 -2.22 -1.18 -15.40
CA TRP A 11 -2.88 -2.46 -15.65
C TRP A 11 -4.24 -2.21 -16.29
N GLY A 12 -4.38 -2.51 -17.57
CA GLY A 12 -5.55 -2.10 -18.36
C GLY A 12 -5.71 -0.58 -18.35
N GLU A 13 -6.87 -0.11 -17.93
CA GLU A 13 -7.19 1.32 -17.78
C GLU A 13 -6.80 1.88 -16.41
N PHE A 14 -6.33 1.03 -15.50
CA PHE A 14 -6.03 1.40 -14.12
C PHE A 14 -4.55 1.74 -13.95
N ARG A 15 -4.31 2.71 -13.08
CA ARG A 15 -2.98 3.00 -12.56
C ARG A 15 -2.91 2.55 -11.11
N ILE A 16 -2.04 1.60 -10.85
CA ILE A 16 -1.78 1.07 -9.51
C ILE A 16 -0.53 1.74 -8.95
N ASN A 17 -0.70 2.51 -7.87
CA ASN A 17 0.41 3.07 -7.12
C ASN A 17 0.72 2.14 -5.95
N ILE A 18 1.97 1.75 -5.82
CA ILE A 18 2.44 0.82 -4.79
C ILE A 18 3.36 1.58 -3.84
N VAL A 19 3.11 1.43 -2.55
CA VAL A 19 3.99 1.93 -1.50
C VAL A 19 4.49 0.74 -0.70
N ASP A 20 5.78 0.41 -0.87
CA ASP A 20 6.43 -0.63 -0.09
C ASP A 20 6.69 -0.13 1.32
N THR A 21 6.10 -0.80 2.31
CA THR A 21 6.21 -0.41 3.72
C THR A 21 7.37 -1.12 4.40
N PRO A 22 8.13 -0.43 5.27
CA PRO A 22 9.12 -1.11 6.10
C PRO A 22 8.45 -2.13 7.02
N GLY A 23 8.99 -3.36 7.05
CA GLY A 23 8.45 -4.46 7.84
C GLY A 23 8.86 -4.45 9.31
N HIS A 24 9.60 -3.46 9.80
CA HIS A 24 10.15 -3.45 11.16
C HIS A 24 9.34 -2.56 12.11
N SER A 25 9.07 -3.06 13.33
CA SER A 25 8.33 -2.34 14.38
C SER A 25 8.96 -0.99 14.78
N ASP A 26 10.26 -0.81 14.53
CA ASP A 26 10.99 0.42 14.85
C ASP A 26 10.58 1.62 13.99
N PHE A 27 9.85 1.38 12.89
CA PHE A 27 9.39 2.41 11.94
C PHE A 27 7.87 2.66 12.00
N GLY A 28 7.26 2.44 13.17
CA GLY A 28 5.81 2.55 13.36
C GLY A 28 5.19 3.85 12.86
N GLY A 29 5.84 4.98 13.10
CA GLY A 29 5.35 6.27 12.64
C GLY A 29 5.38 6.45 11.10
N GLU A 30 6.25 5.74 10.38
CA GLU A 30 6.26 5.73 8.92
C GLU A 30 5.14 4.85 8.39
N VAL A 31 4.95 3.67 8.98
CA VAL A 31 3.85 2.76 8.65
C VAL A 31 2.50 3.44 8.80
N GLU A 32 2.24 4.13 9.91
CA GLU A 32 0.99 4.86 10.13
C GLU A 32 0.76 5.95 9.09
N ARG A 33 1.79 6.71 8.74
CA ARG A 33 1.70 7.73 7.68
C ARG A 33 1.37 7.15 6.31
N ILE A 34 1.98 6.01 5.96
CA ILE A 34 1.71 5.32 4.69
C ILE A 34 0.28 4.80 4.67
N LEU A 35 -0.15 4.11 5.72
CA LEU A 35 -1.49 3.53 5.80
C LEU A 35 -2.60 4.59 5.74
N SER A 36 -2.33 5.83 6.15
CA SER A 36 -3.29 6.94 6.03
C SER A 36 -3.48 7.47 4.61
N MET A 37 -2.65 7.04 3.65
CA MET A 37 -2.70 7.55 2.26
C MET A 37 -2.98 6.48 1.21
N VAL A 38 -3.15 5.21 1.60
CA VAL A 38 -3.46 4.11 0.69
C VAL A 38 -4.95 3.73 0.75
N ASP A 39 -5.42 2.99 -0.23
CA ASP A 39 -6.83 2.58 -0.34
C ASP A 39 -7.04 1.12 0.08
N SER A 40 -5.97 0.33 0.11
CA SER A 40 -5.98 -1.08 0.53
C SER A 40 -4.55 -1.51 0.91
N VAL A 41 -4.41 -2.71 1.43
CA VAL A 41 -3.12 -3.32 1.74
C VAL A 41 -3.02 -4.70 1.12
N LEU A 42 -1.88 -4.98 0.49
CA LEU A 42 -1.50 -6.32 0.08
C LEU A 42 -0.61 -6.92 1.17
N LEU A 43 -1.14 -7.88 1.92
CA LEU A 43 -0.44 -8.55 2.99
C LEU A 43 0.28 -9.77 2.45
N LEU A 44 1.61 -9.73 2.42
CA LEU A 44 2.43 -10.86 2.01
C LEU A 44 2.73 -11.75 3.21
N VAL A 45 2.29 -13.01 3.16
CA VAL A 45 2.50 -13.98 4.22
C VAL A 45 3.31 -15.17 3.69
N ASP A 46 4.33 -15.58 4.43
CA ASP A 46 5.16 -16.73 4.08
C ASP A 46 4.38 -18.03 4.22
N ALA A 47 4.36 -18.85 3.16
CA ALA A 47 3.62 -20.13 3.12
C ALA A 47 4.13 -21.18 4.12
N VAL A 48 5.33 -21.01 4.65
CA VAL A 48 5.95 -21.92 5.62
C VAL A 48 5.77 -21.40 7.05
N GLU A 49 6.03 -20.11 7.27
CA GLU A 49 6.10 -19.52 8.60
C GLU A 49 4.75 -18.95 9.08
N GLY A 50 3.88 -18.58 8.14
CA GLY A 50 2.61 -17.91 8.46
C GLY A 50 2.80 -16.45 8.87
N PRO A 51 1.78 -15.83 9.50
CA PRO A 51 1.85 -14.45 9.93
C PRO A 51 2.85 -14.25 11.08
N MET A 52 3.76 -13.30 10.89
CA MET A 52 4.83 -12.94 11.82
C MET A 52 4.39 -11.79 12.75
N PRO A 53 5.11 -11.50 13.85
CA PRO A 53 4.77 -10.37 14.74
C PRO A 53 4.64 -9.02 14.03
N GLN A 54 5.47 -8.76 13.01
CA GLN A 54 5.38 -7.55 12.18
C GLN A 54 4.09 -7.52 11.37
N THR A 55 3.64 -8.68 10.86
CA THR A 55 2.36 -8.82 10.18
C THR A 55 1.22 -8.36 11.07
N ARG A 56 1.20 -8.80 12.34
CA ARG A 56 0.19 -8.42 13.33
C ARG A 56 0.13 -6.90 13.53
N TYR A 57 1.29 -6.26 13.70
CA TYR A 57 1.37 -4.81 13.92
C TYR A 57 0.83 -4.02 12.72
N VAL A 58 1.33 -4.31 11.52
CA VAL A 58 0.91 -3.60 10.29
C VAL A 58 -0.57 -3.82 10.01
N THR A 59 -1.07 -5.05 10.19
CA THR A 59 -2.49 -5.39 10.00
C THR A 59 -3.39 -4.63 10.98
N SER A 60 -3.02 -4.57 12.28
CA SER A 60 -3.77 -3.79 13.27
C SER A 60 -3.90 -2.33 12.84
N LYS A 61 -2.80 -1.71 12.38
CA LYS A 61 -2.80 -0.33 11.91
C LYS A 61 -3.59 -0.13 10.61
N ALA A 62 -3.58 -1.11 9.71
CA ALA A 62 -4.41 -1.09 8.50
C ALA A 62 -5.90 -1.12 8.86
N PHE A 63 -6.30 -1.97 9.81
CA PHE A 63 -7.70 -2.08 10.26
C PHE A 63 -8.18 -0.82 11.00
N GLU A 64 -7.33 -0.20 11.82
CA GLU A 64 -7.61 1.10 12.46
C GLU A 64 -7.91 2.20 11.41
N ASN A 65 -7.31 2.11 10.21
CA ASN A 65 -7.57 3.01 9.08
C ASN A 65 -8.74 2.55 8.18
N GLY A 66 -9.44 1.47 8.53
CA GLY A 66 -10.58 0.95 7.76
C GLY A 66 -10.17 0.30 6.43
N LEU A 67 -8.91 -0.05 6.25
CA LEU A 67 -8.42 -0.66 5.01
C LEU A 67 -8.88 -2.10 4.89
N ARG A 68 -9.23 -2.52 3.65
CA ARG A 68 -9.56 -3.90 3.32
C ARG A 68 -8.29 -4.60 2.82
N PRO A 69 -7.93 -5.75 3.38
CA PRO A 69 -6.72 -6.46 2.97
C PRO A 69 -6.97 -7.34 1.75
N ILE A 70 -5.90 -7.54 0.97
CA ILE A 70 -5.71 -8.68 0.08
C ILE A 70 -4.60 -9.51 0.70
N VAL A 71 -4.75 -10.81 0.79
CA VAL A 71 -3.72 -11.70 1.35
C VAL A 71 -3.05 -12.45 0.21
N MET A 72 -1.73 -12.37 0.12
CA MET A 72 -0.93 -13.21 -0.77
C MET A 72 -0.09 -14.18 0.05
N VAL A 73 -0.42 -15.46 -0.06
CA VAL A 73 0.39 -16.55 0.48
C VAL A 73 1.56 -16.79 -0.47
N ASN A 74 2.71 -16.23 -0.09
CA ASN A 74 3.92 -16.20 -0.90
C ASN A 74 4.87 -17.36 -0.55
N LYS A 75 5.77 -17.69 -1.47
CA LYS A 75 6.76 -18.76 -1.34
C LYS A 75 6.15 -20.17 -1.29
N ILE A 76 5.05 -20.38 -2.03
CA ILE A 76 4.41 -21.69 -2.15
C ILE A 76 5.31 -22.71 -2.87
N ASP A 77 6.36 -22.26 -3.55
CA ASP A 77 7.40 -23.08 -4.18
C ASP A 77 8.31 -23.82 -3.20
N ARG A 78 8.18 -23.57 -1.89
CA ARG A 78 8.97 -24.25 -0.87
C ARG A 78 8.35 -25.60 -0.48
N ASP A 79 9.18 -26.64 -0.33
CA ASP A 79 8.75 -27.99 0.04
C ASP A 79 7.96 -28.09 1.36
N ALA A 80 8.22 -27.15 2.30
CA ALA A 80 7.53 -27.09 3.59
C ALA A 80 6.31 -26.16 3.58
N SER A 81 5.84 -25.73 2.40
CA SER A 81 4.69 -24.86 2.24
C SER A 81 3.40 -25.52 2.78
N ARG A 82 2.60 -24.72 3.52
CA ARG A 82 1.34 -25.13 4.13
C ARG A 82 0.28 -24.05 3.92
N PRO A 83 -0.13 -23.80 2.67
CA PRO A 83 -0.96 -22.63 2.34
C PRO A 83 -2.28 -22.59 3.09
N ASP A 84 -2.99 -23.72 3.23
CA ASP A 84 -4.27 -23.80 3.96
C ASP A 84 -4.10 -23.40 5.43
N TRP A 85 -3.10 -23.96 6.09
CA TRP A 85 -2.78 -23.60 7.48
C TRP A 85 -2.45 -22.12 7.63
N VAL A 86 -1.75 -21.53 6.66
CA VAL A 86 -1.42 -20.11 6.69
C VAL A 86 -2.67 -19.25 6.57
N VAL A 87 -3.62 -19.62 5.70
CA VAL A 87 -4.89 -18.90 5.56
C VAL A 87 -5.68 -18.96 6.86
N ASP A 88 -5.76 -20.13 7.51
CA ASP A 88 -6.41 -20.28 8.82
C ASP A 88 -5.76 -19.37 9.87
N GLN A 89 -4.42 -19.32 9.91
CA GLN A 89 -3.68 -18.45 10.85
C GLN A 89 -3.89 -16.96 10.58
N VAL A 90 -4.04 -16.56 9.32
CA VAL A 90 -4.36 -15.19 8.94
C VAL A 90 -5.78 -14.85 9.37
N PHE A 91 -6.74 -15.75 9.16
CA PHE A 91 -8.12 -15.55 9.59
C PHE A 91 -8.23 -15.41 11.11
N GLU A 92 -7.57 -16.30 11.87
CA GLU A 92 -7.50 -16.20 13.34
C GLU A 92 -6.86 -14.88 13.79
N LEU A 93 -5.81 -14.43 13.11
CA LEU A 93 -5.17 -13.15 13.40
C LEU A 93 -6.13 -11.98 13.18
N PHE A 94 -6.88 -11.96 12.08
CA PHE A 94 -7.82 -10.91 11.75
C PHE A 94 -8.97 -10.84 12.77
N ASP A 95 -9.53 -12.00 13.13
CA ASP A 95 -10.55 -12.11 14.17
C ASP A 95 -10.05 -11.57 15.51
N GLN A 96 -8.84 -11.97 15.95
CA GLN A 96 -8.22 -11.47 17.19
C GLN A 96 -7.94 -9.96 17.17
N LEU A 97 -7.77 -9.35 15.99
CA LEU A 97 -7.58 -7.92 15.81
C LEU A 97 -8.90 -7.16 15.75
N GLY A 98 -10.04 -7.86 15.80
CA GLY A 98 -11.37 -7.26 15.74
C GLY A 98 -11.73 -6.76 14.34
N ALA A 99 -11.33 -7.49 13.31
CA ALA A 99 -11.68 -7.19 11.92
C ALA A 99 -13.20 -7.11 11.74
N THR A 100 -13.64 -6.20 10.88
CA THR A 100 -15.03 -6.11 10.43
C THR A 100 -15.37 -7.27 9.48
N GLU A 101 -16.66 -7.52 9.24
CA GLU A 101 -17.08 -8.53 8.25
C GLU A 101 -16.47 -8.27 6.87
N GLU A 102 -16.39 -7.00 6.45
CA GLU A 102 -15.76 -6.60 5.19
C GLU A 102 -14.26 -6.85 5.15
N GLN A 103 -13.58 -6.79 6.29
CA GLN A 103 -12.15 -7.08 6.41
C GLN A 103 -11.87 -8.58 6.50
N LEU A 104 -12.84 -9.37 6.98
CA LEU A 104 -12.77 -10.83 7.00
C LEU A 104 -13.11 -11.46 5.64
N ASP A 105 -13.81 -10.73 4.76
CA ASP A 105 -14.08 -11.14 3.37
C ASP A 105 -12.92 -10.73 2.45
N PHE A 106 -11.73 -11.20 2.78
CA PHE A 106 -10.52 -10.88 2.04
C PHE A 106 -10.20 -11.92 0.94
N PRO A 107 -9.84 -11.48 -0.26
CA PRO A 107 -9.36 -12.39 -1.29
C PRO A 107 -7.98 -12.95 -0.93
N VAL A 108 -7.78 -14.23 -1.24
CA VAL A 108 -6.51 -14.92 -1.10
C VAL A 108 -5.91 -15.15 -2.47
N VAL A 109 -4.64 -14.84 -2.61
CA VAL A 109 -3.82 -15.12 -3.79
C VAL A 109 -2.66 -16.01 -3.36
N TYR A 110 -2.38 -17.05 -4.11
CA TYR A 110 -1.23 -17.92 -3.88
C TYR A 110 -0.16 -17.63 -4.91
N GLY A 111 1.11 -17.71 -4.51
CA GLY A 111 2.15 -17.47 -5.49
C GLY A 111 3.59 -17.55 -4.96
N SER A 112 4.49 -17.33 -5.89
CA SER A 112 5.92 -17.21 -5.63
C SER A 112 6.45 -15.93 -6.28
N ALA A 113 6.78 -14.94 -5.45
CA ALA A 113 7.32 -13.68 -5.94
C ALA A 113 8.67 -13.85 -6.64
N ILE A 114 9.48 -14.83 -6.23
CA ILE A 114 10.78 -15.10 -6.88
C ILE A 114 10.62 -15.71 -8.27
N GLN A 115 9.54 -16.47 -8.50
CA GLN A 115 9.21 -17.04 -9.80
C GLN A 115 8.33 -16.12 -10.64
N GLY A 116 7.76 -15.06 -10.03
CA GLY A 116 6.87 -14.12 -10.71
C GLY A 116 5.52 -14.72 -11.09
N ILE A 117 5.00 -15.66 -10.30
CA ILE A 117 3.75 -16.39 -10.56
C ILE A 117 2.73 -16.20 -9.45
N ALA A 118 1.45 -16.19 -9.82
CA ALA A 118 0.33 -16.13 -8.88
C ALA A 118 -0.91 -16.83 -9.43
N GLY A 119 -1.82 -17.25 -8.55
CA GLY A 119 -3.07 -17.90 -8.93
C GLY A 119 -4.10 -17.95 -7.81
N PRO A 120 -5.31 -18.45 -8.11
CA PRO A 120 -6.41 -18.57 -7.15
C PRO A 120 -6.22 -19.72 -6.14
N ASP A 121 -5.41 -20.69 -6.48
CA ASP A 121 -5.19 -21.92 -5.71
C ASP A 121 -3.71 -22.32 -5.80
N PRO A 122 -3.13 -23.00 -4.77
CA PRO A 122 -1.75 -23.48 -4.84
C PRO A 122 -1.47 -24.42 -6.02
N ASP A 123 -2.48 -25.16 -6.46
CA ASP A 123 -2.40 -26.11 -7.58
C ASP A 123 -2.79 -25.46 -8.94
N GLU A 124 -3.32 -24.24 -8.92
CA GLU A 124 -3.74 -23.48 -10.12
C GLU A 124 -3.01 -22.14 -10.22
N LEU A 125 -1.73 -22.19 -10.56
CA LEU A 125 -0.90 -21.01 -10.72
C LEU A 125 -0.82 -20.59 -12.17
N HIS A 126 -0.95 -19.28 -12.39
CA HIS A 126 -0.67 -18.67 -13.68
C HIS A 126 0.83 -18.43 -13.84
N GLY A 127 1.32 -18.45 -15.09
CA GLY A 127 2.75 -18.27 -15.37
C GLY A 127 3.28 -16.83 -15.18
N ASP A 128 2.47 -15.96 -14.59
CA ASP A 128 2.78 -14.55 -14.32
C ASP A 128 1.98 -14.00 -13.13
N LEU A 129 2.03 -12.68 -12.90
CA LEU A 129 1.30 -11.99 -11.83
C LEU A 129 -0.05 -11.40 -12.28
N THR A 130 -0.54 -11.74 -13.47
CA THR A 130 -1.81 -11.23 -14.01
C THR A 130 -2.96 -11.43 -13.03
N TYR A 131 -3.09 -12.63 -12.46
CA TYR A 131 -4.13 -12.93 -11.49
C TYR A 131 -4.10 -12.00 -10.27
N LEU A 132 -2.91 -11.73 -9.70
CA LEU A 132 -2.77 -10.81 -8.58
C LEU A 132 -3.21 -9.39 -8.95
N LEU A 133 -2.82 -8.91 -10.14
CA LEU A 133 -3.17 -7.57 -10.60
C LEU A 133 -4.68 -7.44 -10.85
N ASP A 134 -5.31 -8.48 -11.40
CA ASP A 134 -6.76 -8.54 -11.58
C ASP A 134 -7.50 -8.54 -10.23
N VAL A 135 -7.03 -9.29 -9.24
CA VAL A 135 -7.59 -9.25 -7.87
C VAL A 135 -7.46 -7.86 -7.26
N ILE A 136 -6.31 -7.20 -7.41
CA ILE A 136 -6.11 -5.83 -6.91
C ILE A 136 -7.14 -4.88 -7.53
N VAL A 137 -7.27 -4.88 -8.85
CA VAL A 137 -8.18 -3.97 -9.57
C VAL A 137 -9.66 -4.23 -9.21
N ASN A 138 -10.03 -5.50 -8.99
CA ASN A 138 -11.41 -5.86 -8.68
C ASN A 138 -11.78 -5.65 -7.21
N HIS A 139 -10.82 -5.73 -6.29
CA HIS A 139 -11.07 -5.67 -4.85
C HIS A 139 -10.80 -4.28 -4.25
N VAL A 140 -9.75 -3.60 -4.69
CA VAL A 140 -9.39 -2.29 -4.13
C VAL A 140 -10.38 -1.23 -4.59
N PRO A 141 -11.04 -0.52 -3.68
CA PRO A 141 -11.94 0.57 -4.08
C PRO A 141 -11.14 1.69 -4.76
N ALA A 142 -11.76 2.33 -5.75
CA ALA A 142 -11.19 3.52 -6.33
C ALA A 142 -11.05 4.61 -5.25
N PRO A 143 -9.97 5.42 -5.29
CA PRO A 143 -9.78 6.49 -4.32
C PRO A 143 -10.94 7.49 -4.36
N GLU A 144 -11.47 7.83 -3.19
CA GLU A 144 -12.43 8.92 -3.06
C GLU A 144 -11.71 10.24 -3.33
N VAL A 145 -12.04 10.88 -4.44
CA VAL A 145 -11.45 12.15 -4.85
C VAL A 145 -12.54 13.23 -4.98
N SER A 146 -12.23 14.43 -4.50
CA SER A 146 -13.04 15.62 -4.73
C SER A 146 -12.21 16.61 -5.54
N LEU A 147 -12.61 16.88 -6.78
CA LEU A 147 -11.94 17.86 -7.62
C LEU A 147 -12.32 19.30 -7.25
N ASP A 148 -13.41 19.46 -6.52
CA ASP A 148 -13.92 20.76 -6.12
C ASP A 148 -13.22 21.30 -4.87
N GLY A 149 -13.02 22.61 -4.85
CA GLY A 149 -12.48 23.33 -3.70
C GLY A 149 -10.97 23.57 -3.75
N LEU A 150 -10.45 24.12 -2.67
CA LEU A 150 -9.03 24.44 -2.55
C LEU A 150 -8.18 23.18 -2.42
N LEU A 151 -6.99 23.23 -2.99
CA LEU A 151 -6.00 22.15 -2.87
C LEU A 151 -5.74 21.79 -1.40
N GLN A 152 -5.89 20.53 -1.10
CA GLN A 152 -5.44 19.92 0.15
C GLN A 152 -4.63 18.67 -0.15
N MET A 153 -3.35 18.72 0.17
CA MET A 153 -2.41 17.60 0.00
C MET A 153 -1.76 17.28 1.34
N GLN A 154 -1.81 16.02 1.71
CA GLN A 154 -1.11 15.50 2.87
C GLN A 154 0.29 15.06 2.45
N ILE A 155 1.32 15.67 3.03
CA ILE A 155 2.70 15.27 2.82
C ILE A 155 3.06 14.20 3.86
N THR A 156 3.53 13.05 3.40
CA THR A 156 3.91 11.90 4.24
C THR A 156 5.42 11.75 4.36
N SER A 157 6.16 12.15 3.33
CA SER A 157 7.61 12.12 3.36
C SER A 157 8.21 13.28 2.56
N LEU A 158 9.46 13.59 2.88
CA LEU A 158 10.27 14.55 2.14
C LEU A 158 11.43 13.83 1.47
N ALA A 159 11.65 14.15 0.21
CA ALA A 159 12.82 13.73 -0.54
C ALA A 159 13.63 14.96 -0.96
N TYR A 160 14.84 14.76 -1.38
CA TYR A 160 15.70 15.83 -1.88
C TYR A 160 16.30 15.42 -3.23
N ASP A 161 16.14 16.26 -4.20
CA ASP A 161 16.76 16.15 -5.50
C ASP A 161 17.79 17.27 -5.69
N GLN A 162 18.92 16.98 -6.31
CA GLN A 162 20.03 17.93 -6.48
C GLN A 162 19.66 19.11 -7.41
N TYR A 163 18.69 18.93 -8.32
CA TYR A 163 18.31 19.91 -9.31
C TYR A 163 17.06 20.71 -8.92
N VAL A 164 16.06 20.05 -8.35
CA VAL A 164 14.78 20.68 -8.02
C VAL A 164 14.61 20.98 -6.52
N GLY A 165 15.53 20.49 -5.68
CA GLY A 165 15.53 20.76 -4.25
C GLY A 165 14.61 19.83 -3.45
N VAL A 166 13.87 20.39 -2.49
CA VAL A 166 13.00 19.61 -1.60
C VAL A 166 11.73 19.18 -2.33
N LEU A 167 11.47 17.87 -2.29
CA LEU A 167 10.27 17.23 -2.83
C LEU A 167 9.36 16.80 -1.67
N GLY A 168 8.09 17.20 -1.72
CA GLY A 168 7.06 16.68 -0.84
C GLY A 168 6.34 15.51 -1.51
N VAL A 169 6.41 14.33 -0.91
CA VAL A 169 5.69 13.14 -1.37
C VAL A 169 4.44 12.96 -0.52
N GLY A 170 3.31 12.72 -1.16
CA GLY A 170 2.04 12.55 -0.44
C GLY A 170 0.85 12.39 -1.36
N ARG A 171 -0.34 12.48 -0.77
CA ARG A 171 -1.62 12.29 -1.46
C ARG A 171 -2.43 13.58 -1.51
N VAL A 172 -2.93 13.94 -2.68
CA VAL A 172 -3.95 14.97 -2.83
C VAL A 172 -5.28 14.43 -2.31
N LYS A 173 -5.83 15.05 -1.27
CA LYS A 173 -7.13 14.68 -0.67
C LYS A 173 -8.29 15.43 -1.32
N ARG A 174 -8.05 16.67 -1.80
CA ARG A 174 -9.06 17.54 -2.41
C ARG A 174 -8.42 18.56 -3.34
N GLY A 175 -9.18 18.99 -4.34
CA GLY A 175 -8.75 19.99 -5.32
C GLY A 175 -7.77 19.41 -6.33
N VAL A 176 -7.14 20.30 -7.07
CA VAL A 176 -6.18 19.97 -8.13
C VAL A 176 -4.85 20.65 -7.83
N ILE A 177 -3.75 19.98 -8.08
CA ILE A 177 -2.40 20.51 -7.93
C ILE A 177 -1.81 20.86 -9.29
N ASN A 178 -1.34 22.10 -9.46
CA ASN A 178 -0.71 22.55 -10.69
C ASN A 178 0.64 23.21 -10.43
N ALA A 179 1.59 23.01 -11.34
CA ALA A 179 2.86 23.73 -11.32
C ALA A 179 2.62 25.24 -11.50
N GLY A 180 3.40 26.03 -10.80
CA GLY A 180 3.30 27.51 -10.84
C GLY A 180 2.31 28.11 -9.84
N GLU A 181 1.46 27.32 -9.21
CA GLU A 181 0.49 27.81 -8.22
C GLU A 181 1.15 28.20 -6.90
N THR A 182 0.53 29.19 -6.25
CA THR A 182 0.89 29.58 -4.88
C THR A 182 0.10 28.75 -3.88
N ILE A 183 0.80 28.17 -2.93
CA ILE A 183 0.23 27.36 -1.86
C ILE A 183 0.63 27.89 -0.48
N PHE A 184 -0.06 27.39 0.53
CA PHE A 184 0.35 27.51 1.92
C PHE A 184 0.68 26.12 2.45
N THR A 185 1.90 25.93 2.96
CA THR A 185 2.26 24.75 3.74
C THR A 185 1.90 25.01 5.19
N VAL A 186 1.35 24.00 5.85
CA VAL A 186 0.97 24.05 7.26
C VAL A 186 1.78 23.00 8.00
N SER A 187 2.49 23.41 9.05
CA SER A 187 3.20 22.46 9.93
C SER A 187 2.25 21.83 10.94
N ASP A 188 2.70 20.77 11.65
CA ASP A 188 1.95 20.13 12.74
C ASP A 188 1.59 21.12 13.86
N GLU A 189 2.39 22.16 14.06
CA GLU A 189 2.12 23.28 14.99
C GLU A 189 1.14 24.31 14.44
N GLY A 190 0.58 24.10 13.25
CA GLY A 190 -0.32 25.06 12.59
C GLY A 190 0.35 26.28 11.95
N LYS A 191 1.68 26.35 11.93
CA LYS A 191 2.40 27.45 11.29
C LYS A 191 2.25 27.37 9.77
N GLN A 192 1.84 28.48 9.19
CA GLN A 192 1.66 28.60 7.75
C GLN A 192 2.85 29.30 7.09
N LYS A 193 3.29 28.74 5.96
CA LYS A 193 4.32 29.34 5.12
C LYS A 193 3.84 29.38 3.67
N LYS A 194 3.90 30.55 3.06
CA LYS A 194 3.60 30.73 1.65
C LYS A 194 4.71 30.13 0.79
N GLY A 195 4.34 29.36 -0.22
CA GLY A 195 5.27 28.75 -1.17
C GLY A 195 4.69 28.73 -2.58
N LYS A 196 5.49 28.29 -3.53
CA LYS A 196 5.09 28.09 -4.92
C LYS A 196 5.45 26.69 -5.36
N ILE A 197 4.54 26.01 -6.05
CA ILE A 197 4.78 24.71 -6.66
C ILE A 197 5.65 24.92 -7.90
N LEU A 198 6.85 24.38 -7.91
CA LEU A 198 7.76 24.46 -9.05
C LEU A 198 7.44 23.41 -10.09
N GLN A 199 7.26 22.16 -9.63
CA GLN A 199 6.95 21.00 -10.46
C GLN A 199 5.96 20.08 -9.76
N VAL A 200 5.18 19.35 -10.53
CA VAL A 200 4.36 18.23 -10.08
C VAL A 200 4.89 16.99 -10.77
N MET A 201 5.23 15.98 -9.98
CA MET A 201 5.80 14.72 -10.46
C MET A 201 4.94 13.55 -9.98
N SER A 202 5.04 12.44 -10.66
CA SER A 202 4.41 11.18 -10.26
C SER A 202 5.38 10.04 -10.54
N TYR A 203 5.30 8.99 -9.76
CA TYR A 203 6.11 7.80 -9.98
C TYR A 203 5.75 7.11 -11.29
N ALA A 204 6.75 6.55 -11.98
CA ALA A 204 6.59 5.74 -13.17
C ALA A 204 7.50 4.52 -13.06
N GLY A 205 6.92 3.32 -13.03
CA GLY A 205 7.70 2.11 -12.75
C GLY A 205 8.28 2.13 -11.34
N LEU A 206 9.57 1.83 -11.25
CA LEU A 206 10.34 1.83 -10.00
C LEU A 206 11.08 3.15 -9.75
N GLU A 207 10.90 4.16 -10.60
CA GLU A 207 11.55 5.47 -10.56
C GLU A 207 10.56 6.60 -10.28
#